data_882b21721c1635c05b58f69e02094fdb
#
_entry.id   882b21721c1635c05b58f69e02094fdb
#
_cell.length_a   1.000
_cell.length_b   1.000
_cell.length_c   1.000
_cell.angle_alpha   90.00
_cell.angle_beta   90.00
_cell.angle_gamma   90.00
#
_symmetry.space_group_name_H-M   'P 1'
#
loop_
_entity.id
_entity.type
_entity.pdbx_description
1 polymer ?
#
loop_
_entity_poly.entity_id
_entity_poly.type
_entity_poly.pdbx_seq_one_letter_code
_entity_poly.pdbx_strand_id
1 'polypeptide(L)'
;YEISACLVGSEMCIRDRIFMLADGVICVLSGFVFGSIDNALYSFFTLWVFSKTLDMILYGGDRGKLALIISPAADKILHRLLNEGNLGCTVIKARTGYTGEDRDLILCAVRKRRITDVRRIASETDEKAFVLVGDVSEIIGEGFRLSDEYF
;
A
#
# COMPACT_ATOMS: atom_id res chain seq x y z
N TYR A 1 -15.46 -0.03 -20.01
CA TYR A 1 -14.35 -0.86 -19.48
C TYR A 1 -13.74 -0.36 -18.15
N GLU A 2 -14.09 0.86 -17.70
CA GLU A 2 -13.51 1.43 -16.46
C GLU A 2 -14.27 1.06 -15.17
N ILE A 3 -15.50 0.59 -15.29
CA ILE A 3 -16.36 0.26 -14.12
C ILE A 3 -15.90 -1.06 -13.45
N SER A 4 -15.30 -1.96 -14.21
CA SER A 4 -14.85 -3.28 -13.70
C SER A 4 -13.67 -3.18 -12.72
N ALA A 5 -12.76 -2.21 -12.89
CA ALA A 5 -11.60 -2.05 -12.03
C ALA A 5 -11.94 -1.51 -10.63
N CYS A 6 -12.97 -0.66 -10.55
CA CYS A 6 -13.45 -0.11 -9.26
C CYS A 6 -14.24 -1.16 -8.44
N LEU A 7 -14.95 -2.06 -9.12
CA LEU A 7 -15.72 -3.15 -8.50
C LEU A 7 -14.80 -4.24 -7.91
N VAL A 8 -13.68 -4.55 -8.55
CA VAL A 8 -12.74 -5.58 -8.08
C VAL A 8 -12.15 -5.23 -6.71
N GLY A 9 -11.82 -3.96 -6.46
CA GLY A 9 -11.30 -3.53 -5.16
C GLY A 9 -12.34 -3.57 -4.03
N SER A 10 -13.59 -3.25 -4.31
CA SER A 10 -14.68 -3.28 -3.32
C SER A 10 -15.20 -4.70 -3.06
N GLU A 11 -15.27 -5.54 -4.08
CA GLU A 11 -15.68 -6.95 -3.92
C GLU A 11 -14.68 -7.76 -3.10
N MET A 12 -13.38 -7.47 -3.21
CA MET A 12 -12.34 -8.12 -2.41
C MET A 12 -12.50 -7.83 -0.91
N CYS A 13 -12.83 -6.58 -0.55
CA CYS A 13 -13.10 -6.18 0.84
C CYS A 13 -14.40 -6.80 1.38
N ILE A 14 -15.45 -6.90 0.56
CA ILE A 14 -16.74 -7.47 0.97
C ILE A 14 -16.62 -8.98 1.12
N ARG A 15 -15.94 -9.65 0.20
CA ARG A 15 -15.72 -11.09 0.24
C ARG A 15 -14.93 -11.53 1.47
N ASP A 16 -13.88 -10.80 1.80
CA ASP A 16 -13.05 -11.08 2.99
C ASP A 16 -13.86 -10.94 4.29
N ARG A 17 -14.71 -9.93 4.38
CA ARG A 17 -15.62 -9.75 5.53
C ARG A 17 -16.67 -10.85 5.64
N ILE A 18 -17.20 -11.34 4.52
CA ILE A 18 -18.19 -12.43 4.52
C ILE A 18 -17.52 -13.72 4.97
N PHE A 19 -16.32 -14.03 4.52
CA PHE A 19 -15.57 -15.21 4.98
C PHE A 19 -15.24 -15.11 6.47
N MET A 20 -14.78 -13.97 6.96
CA MET A 20 -14.53 -13.77 8.40
C MET A 20 -15.81 -13.98 9.26
N LEU A 21 -16.96 -13.51 8.79
CA LEU A 21 -18.23 -13.73 9.47
C LEU A 21 -18.63 -15.19 9.44
N ALA A 22 -18.49 -15.88 8.31
CA ALA A 22 -18.79 -17.31 8.19
C ALA A 22 -17.89 -18.14 9.11
N ASP A 23 -16.60 -17.86 9.14
CA ASP A 23 -15.63 -18.52 10.03
C ASP A 23 -15.97 -18.27 11.51
N GLY A 24 -16.36 -17.05 11.86
CA GLY A 24 -16.81 -16.70 13.21
C GLY A 24 -18.04 -17.50 13.63
N VAL A 25 -19.02 -17.64 12.73
CA VAL A 25 -20.22 -18.45 12.99
C VAL A 25 -19.85 -19.94 13.18
N ILE A 26 -18.97 -20.47 12.36
CA ILE A 26 -18.49 -21.86 12.46
C ILE A 26 -17.77 -22.08 13.80
N CYS A 27 -16.93 -21.15 14.24
CA CYS A 27 -16.26 -21.24 15.53
C CYS A 27 -17.24 -21.27 16.71
N VAL A 28 -18.27 -20.43 16.68
CA VAL A 28 -19.31 -20.40 17.73
C VAL A 28 -20.11 -21.71 17.73
N LEU A 29 -20.52 -22.19 16.57
CA LEU A 29 -21.25 -23.47 16.44
C LEU A 29 -20.40 -24.65 16.92
N SER A 30 -19.11 -24.67 16.60
CA SER A 30 -18.16 -25.68 17.07
C SER A 30 -18.09 -25.73 18.61
N GLY A 31 -18.03 -24.56 19.27
CA GLY A 31 -18.06 -24.48 20.73
C GLY A 31 -19.33 -25.06 21.34
N PHE A 32 -20.49 -24.86 20.68
CA PHE A 32 -21.78 -25.43 21.10
C PHE A 32 -21.86 -26.93 20.91
N VAL A 33 -21.40 -27.42 19.75
CA VAL A 33 -21.48 -28.85 19.40
C VAL A 33 -20.53 -29.69 20.27
N PHE A 34 -19.33 -29.23 20.49
CA PHE A 34 -18.32 -29.94 21.26
C PHE A 34 -18.41 -29.71 22.78
N GLY A 35 -19.24 -28.77 23.23
CA GLY A 35 -19.45 -28.47 24.65
C GLY A 35 -18.18 -28.05 25.41
N SER A 36 -17.15 -27.63 24.70
CA SER A 36 -15.84 -27.29 25.25
C SER A 36 -15.39 -25.92 24.72
N ILE A 37 -15.19 -24.98 25.63
CA ILE A 37 -14.70 -23.64 25.36
C ILE A 37 -13.28 -23.68 24.80
N ASP A 38 -12.48 -24.65 25.24
CA ASP A 38 -11.10 -24.83 24.82
C ASP A 38 -10.99 -25.10 23.30
N ASN A 39 -11.89 -25.97 22.78
CA ASN A 39 -11.92 -26.28 21.36
C ASN A 39 -12.30 -25.06 20.49
N ALA A 40 -13.21 -24.23 20.97
CA ALA A 40 -13.58 -22.99 20.29
C ALA A 40 -12.42 -21.99 20.26
N LEU A 41 -11.67 -21.87 21.36
CA LEU A 41 -10.48 -21.00 21.44
C LEU A 41 -9.36 -21.47 20.49
N TYR A 42 -9.09 -22.79 20.46
CA TYR A 42 -8.11 -23.37 19.54
C TYR A 42 -8.50 -23.13 18.06
N SER A 43 -9.76 -23.33 17.73
CA SER A 43 -10.27 -23.09 16.37
C SER A 43 -10.11 -21.63 15.95
N PHE A 44 -10.48 -20.70 16.84
CA PHE A 44 -10.31 -19.27 16.60
C PHE A 44 -8.84 -18.87 16.38
N PHE A 45 -7.95 -19.35 17.26
CA PHE A 45 -6.52 -19.06 17.14
C PHE A 45 -5.92 -19.62 15.86
N THR A 46 -6.29 -20.85 15.50
CA THR A 46 -5.84 -21.49 14.25
C THR A 46 -6.29 -20.72 13.02
N LEU A 47 -7.55 -20.31 12.95
CA LEU A 47 -8.08 -19.50 11.85
C LEU A 47 -7.39 -18.14 11.78
N TRP A 48 -7.13 -17.50 12.91
CA TRP A 48 -6.44 -16.21 12.95
C TRP A 48 -5.00 -16.32 12.41
N VAL A 49 -4.24 -17.31 12.86
CA VAL A 49 -2.87 -17.58 12.37
C VAL A 49 -2.89 -17.91 10.89
N PHE A 50 -3.82 -18.78 10.47
CA PHE A 50 -3.95 -19.18 9.07
C PHE A 50 -4.26 -17.99 8.14
N SER A 51 -5.21 -17.13 8.53
CA SER A 51 -5.55 -15.91 7.79
C SER A 51 -4.34 -14.99 7.64
N LYS A 52 -3.59 -14.76 8.73
CA LYS A 52 -2.37 -13.92 8.68
C LYS A 52 -1.27 -14.51 7.80
N THR A 53 -1.13 -15.82 7.83
CA THR A 53 -0.14 -16.52 7.00
C THR A 53 -0.51 -16.45 5.53
N LEU A 54 -1.79 -16.64 5.20
CA LEU A 54 -2.29 -16.48 3.83
C LEU A 54 -2.10 -15.06 3.31
N ASP A 55 -2.45 -14.05 4.11
CA ASP A 55 -2.24 -12.64 3.75
C ASP A 55 -0.75 -12.36 3.45
N MET A 56 0.14 -12.92 4.26
CA MET A 56 1.58 -12.76 4.06
C MET A 56 2.08 -13.43 2.78
N ILE A 57 1.57 -14.62 2.46
CA ILE A 57 1.96 -15.38 1.26
C ILE A 57 1.36 -14.76 0.00
N LEU A 58 0.06 -14.42 0.02
CA LEU A 58 -0.66 -13.95 -1.16
C LEU A 58 -0.31 -12.51 -1.54
N TYR A 59 -0.15 -11.65 -0.54
CA TYR A 59 0.06 -10.21 -0.80
C TYR A 59 1.51 -9.77 -0.63
N GLY A 60 2.39 -10.66 -0.22
CA GLY A 60 3.82 -10.36 0.01
C GLY A 60 4.03 -9.19 0.99
N GLY A 61 5.17 -9.16 1.66
CA GLY A 61 5.48 -8.09 2.60
C GLY A 61 5.83 -6.73 1.97
N ASP A 62 5.89 -6.65 0.65
CA ASP A 62 6.45 -5.49 -0.07
C ASP A 62 5.39 -4.77 -0.93
N ARG A 63 4.33 -4.27 -0.25
CA ARG A 63 3.37 -3.38 -0.92
C ARG A 63 4.08 -2.10 -1.35
N GLY A 64 3.94 -1.77 -2.62
CA GLY A 64 4.44 -0.51 -3.16
C GLY A 64 3.66 0.68 -2.61
N LYS A 65 4.33 1.82 -2.50
CA LYS A 65 3.73 3.11 -2.20
C LYS A 65 4.00 4.07 -3.34
N LEU A 66 3.00 4.84 -3.70
CA LEU A 66 3.10 5.92 -4.65
C LEU A 66 3.13 7.22 -3.85
N ALA A 67 4.18 8.00 -4.04
CA ALA A 67 4.28 9.35 -3.49
C ALA A 67 4.11 10.37 -4.61
N LEU A 68 3.19 11.30 -4.42
CA LEU A 68 3.00 12.49 -5.24
C LEU A 68 3.44 13.70 -4.42
N ILE A 69 4.38 14.47 -4.93
CA ILE A 69 4.93 15.65 -4.24
C ILE A 69 4.68 16.87 -5.10
N ILE A 70 4.06 17.88 -4.50
CA ILE A 70 3.80 19.19 -5.11
C ILE A 70 4.50 20.24 -4.26
N SER A 71 5.44 20.98 -4.85
CA SER A 71 6.18 22.04 -4.16
C SER A 71 6.66 23.08 -5.15
N PRO A 72 6.75 24.36 -4.76
CA PRO A 72 7.48 25.38 -5.51
C PRO A 72 8.96 25.05 -5.69
N ALA A 73 9.53 24.25 -4.77
CA ALA A 73 10.93 23.83 -4.78
C ALA A 73 11.12 22.42 -5.37
N ALA A 74 10.25 22.00 -6.32
CA ALA A 74 10.24 20.64 -6.88
C ALA A 74 11.61 20.20 -7.40
N ASP A 75 12.34 21.05 -8.10
CA ASP A 75 13.69 20.73 -8.62
C ASP A 75 14.67 20.36 -7.51
N LYS A 76 14.67 21.09 -6.40
CA LYS A 76 15.56 20.81 -5.27
C LYS A 76 15.19 19.49 -4.60
N ILE A 77 13.90 19.23 -4.44
CA ILE A 77 13.41 17.97 -3.87
C ILE A 77 13.79 16.81 -4.80
N LEU A 78 13.59 16.97 -6.10
CA LEU A 78 13.94 15.96 -7.10
C LEU A 78 15.44 15.61 -7.04
N HIS A 79 16.32 16.62 -7.04
CA HIS A 79 17.76 16.41 -6.94
C HIS A 79 18.16 15.65 -5.66
N ARG A 80 17.55 15.97 -4.53
CA ARG A 80 17.82 15.26 -3.28
C ARG A 80 17.28 13.83 -3.30
N LEU A 81 16.08 13.60 -3.84
CA LEU A 81 15.50 12.25 -3.98
C LEU A 81 16.36 11.35 -4.86
N LEU A 82 16.91 11.88 -5.95
CA LEU A 82 17.80 11.15 -6.85
C LEU A 82 19.17 10.86 -6.21
N ASN A 83 19.81 11.88 -5.62
CA ASN A 83 21.19 11.77 -5.15
C ASN A 83 21.30 11.16 -3.75
N GLU A 84 20.47 11.58 -2.80
CA GLU A 84 20.50 11.08 -1.41
C GLU A 84 19.62 9.84 -1.26
N GLY A 85 18.44 9.87 -1.90
CA GLY A 85 17.47 8.79 -1.82
C GLY A 85 17.76 7.63 -2.76
N ASN A 86 18.49 7.83 -3.84
CA ASN A 86 18.64 6.87 -4.94
C ASN A 86 17.27 6.29 -5.37
N LEU A 87 16.29 7.19 -5.54
CA LEU A 87 14.91 6.84 -5.85
C LEU A 87 14.58 7.29 -7.28
N GLY A 88 14.00 6.38 -8.07
CA GLY A 88 13.46 6.74 -9.37
C GLY A 88 12.23 7.63 -9.24
N CYS A 89 12.27 8.81 -9.83
CA CYS A 89 11.19 9.79 -9.83
C CYS A 89 10.86 10.24 -11.25
N THR A 90 9.59 10.52 -11.48
CA THR A 90 9.08 11.09 -12.74
C THR A 90 8.51 12.47 -12.47
N VAL A 91 8.84 13.45 -13.29
CA VAL A 91 8.25 14.79 -13.20
C VAL A 91 7.11 14.93 -14.19
N ILE A 92 5.96 15.37 -13.70
CA ILE A 92 4.76 15.62 -14.49
C ILE A 92 4.46 17.12 -14.44
N LYS A 93 4.31 17.75 -15.59
CA LYS A 93 3.85 19.14 -15.68
C LYS A 93 2.37 19.20 -15.31
N ALA A 94 2.05 19.95 -14.27
CA ALA A 94 0.70 20.09 -13.76
C ALA A 94 0.35 21.58 -13.64
N ARG A 95 -0.94 21.89 -13.68
CA ARG A 95 -1.46 23.24 -13.46
C ARG A 95 -2.35 23.26 -12.24
N THR A 96 -2.10 24.19 -11.33
CA THR A 96 -2.91 24.35 -10.13
C THR A 96 -4.31 24.86 -10.51
N GLY A 97 -5.35 24.19 -10.02
CA GLY A 97 -6.73 24.56 -10.37
C GLY A 97 -7.18 25.91 -9.78
N TYR A 98 -6.64 26.29 -8.62
CA TYR A 98 -7.04 27.53 -7.94
C TYR A 98 -6.28 28.76 -8.43
N THR A 99 -4.96 28.68 -8.56
CA THR A 99 -4.11 29.82 -8.98
C THR A 99 -3.85 29.85 -10.46
N GLY A 100 -4.09 28.74 -11.17
CA GLY A 100 -3.76 28.61 -12.60
C GLY A 100 -2.26 28.58 -12.91
N GLU A 101 -1.42 28.48 -11.89
CA GLU A 101 0.05 28.43 -12.06
C GLU A 101 0.50 27.05 -12.52
N ASP A 102 1.51 27.03 -13.37
CA ASP A 102 2.18 25.79 -13.74
C ASP A 102 3.09 25.34 -12.61
N ARG A 103 2.99 24.06 -12.25
CA ARG A 103 3.75 23.43 -11.17
C ARG A 103 4.27 22.07 -11.61
N ASP A 104 5.44 21.74 -11.13
CA ASP A 104 6.00 20.41 -11.33
C ASP A 104 5.53 19.49 -10.21
N LEU A 105 4.97 18.35 -10.60
CA LEU A 105 4.53 17.29 -9.72
C LEU A 105 5.54 16.15 -9.82
N ILE A 106 6.13 15.77 -8.70
CA ILE A 106 7.06 14.64 -8.64
C ILE A 106 6.28 13.37 -8.26
N LEU A 107 6.37 12.39 -9.12
CA LEU A 107 5.82 11.06 -8.92
C LEU A 107 6.95 10.10 -8.57
N CYS A 108 6.89 9.47 -7.41
CA CYS A 108 7.84 8.44 -6.98
C CYS A 108 7.10 7.17 -6.58
N ALA A 109 7.44 6.05 -7.22
CA ALA A 109 7.03 4.73 -6.76
C ALA A 109 8.13 4.18 -5.86
N VAL A 110 7.79 3.78 -4.63
CA VAL A 110 8.77 3.33 -3.64
C VAL A 110 8.23 2.16 -2.83
N ARG A 111 9.12 1.34 -2.27
CA ARG A 111 8.73 0.33 -1.29
C ARG A 111 8.28 0.99 0.01
N LYS A 112 7.36 0.36 0.73
CA LYS A 112 6.80 0.86 1.99
C LYS A 112 7.86 1.37 2.96
N ARG A 113 9.01 0.70 3.05
CA ARG A 113 10.12 1.07 3.95
C ARG A 113 10.76 2.41 3.58
N ARG A 114 10.77 2.76 2.29
CA ARG A 114 11.45 3.96 1.77
C ARG A 114 10.57 5.22 1.79
N ILE A 115 9.28 5.11 2.09
CA ILE A 115 8.36 6.24 2.12
C ILE A 115 8.75 7.29 3.19
N THR A 116 9.35 6.85 4.28
CA THR A 116 9.85 7.72 5.35
C THR A 116 10.97 8.63 4.87
N ASP A 117 11.88 8.11 4.02
CA ASP A 117 12.94 8.89 3.41
C ASP A 117 12.37 9.96 2.47
N VAL A 118 11.38 9.58 1.65
CA VAL A 118 10.69 10.53 0.75
C VAL A 118 10.07 11.67 1.54
N ARG A 119 9.34 11.36 2.61
CA ARG A 119 8.71 12.38 3.46
C ARG A 119 9.74 13.28 4.12
N ARG A 120 10.81 12.71 4.67
CA ARG A 120 11.89 13.45 5.32
C ARG A 120 12.54 14.43 4.34
N ILE A 121 12.97 13.95 3.17
CA ILE A 121 13.63 14.79 2.15
C ILE A 121 12.71 15.92 1.68
N ALA A 122 11.42 15.62 1.45
CA ALA A 122 10.45 16.63 1.03
C ALA A 122 10.26 17.71 2.10
N SER A 123 10.03 17.33 3.36
CA SER A 123 9.77 18.27 4.46
C SER A 123 11.01 19.07 4.86
N GLU A 124 12.20 18.50 4.80
CA GLU A 124 13.47 19.21 5.06
C GLU A 124 13.78 20.25 3.98
N THR A 125 13.34 20.00 2.73
CA THR A 125 13.62 20.92 1.61
C THR A 125 12.59 22.02 1.53
N ASP A 126 11.33 21.73 1.80
CA ASP A 126 10.23 22.69 1.80
C ASP A 126 9.15 22.25 2.81
N GLU A 127 9.01 23.01 3.90
CA GLU A 127 7.98 22.75 4.92
C GLU A 127 6.54 22.84 4.37
N LYS A 128 6.36 23.56 3.26
CA LYS A 128 5.07 23.73 2.59
C LYS A 128 4.83 22.70 1.48
N ALA A 129 5.75 21.75 1.29
CA ALA A 129 5.59 20.70 0.31
C ALA A 129 4.35 19.85 0.63
N PHE A 130 3.48 19.69 -0.35
CA PHE A 130 2.34 18.80 -0.25
C PHE A 130 2.74 17.41 -0.71
N VAL A 131 2.69 16.42 0.19
CA VAL A 131 3.06 15.03 -0.08
C VAL A 131 1.84 14.14 0.09
N LEU A 132 1.34 13.59 -1.00
CA LEU A 132 0.27 12.60 -1.01
C LEU A 132 0.89 11.20 -1.15
N VAL A 133 0.49 10.27 -0.27
CA VAL A 133 0.95 8.89 -0.31
C VAL A 133 -0.23 7.97 -0.49
N GLY A 134 -0.20 7.18 -1.56
CA GLY A 134 -1.18 6.14 -1.85
C GLY A 134 -0.58 4.74 -1.76
N ASP A 135 -1.44 3.75 -1.52
CA ASP A 135 -1.09 2.34 -1.68
C ASP A 135 -1.22 1.94 -3.14
N VAL A 136 -0.24 1.20 -3.64
CA VAL A 136 -0.28 0.62 -4.97
C VAL A 136 -0.32 -0.88 -4.82
N SER A 137 -1.30 -1.50 -5.46
CA SER A 137 -1.52 -2.95 -5.38
C SER A 137 -0.39 -3.72 -6.01
N GLU A 138 0.17 -3.19 -7.11
CA GLU A 138 1.24 -3.84 -7.86
C GLU A 138 2.10 -2.79 -8.56
N ILE A 139 3.41 -2.98 -8.54
CA ILE A 139 4.36 -2.19 -9.30
C ILE A 139 5.22 -3.14 -10.13
N ILE A 140 5.09 -3.03 -11.46
CA ILE A 140 5.87 -3.83 -12.41
C ILE A 140 6.85 -2.88 -13.10
N GLY A 141 8.16 -3.15 -13.02
CA GLY A 141 9.17 -2.35 -13.70
C GLY A 141 10.59 -2.62 -13.21
N GLU A 142 11.57 -2.03 -13.91
CA GLU A 142 12.96 -2.09 -13.48
C GLU A 142 13.13 -1.43 -12.11
N GLY A 143 13.79 -2.12 -11.18
CA GLY A 143 13.95 -1.70 -9.78
C GLY A 143 12.90 -2.24 -8.81
N PHE A 144 11.79 -2.80 -9.32
CA PHE A 144 10.73 -3.46 -8.55
C PHE A 144 10.57 -4.93 -8.91
N ARG A 145 11.51 -5.54 -9.65
CA ARG A 145 11.49 -6.98 -9.88
C ARG A 145 11.42 -7.68 -8.54
N LEU A 146 10.37 -8.46 -8.37
CA LEU A 146 10.27 -9.46 -7.32
C LEU A 146 11.55 -10.31 -7.41
N SER A 147 12.14 -10.61 -6.26
CA SER A 147 13.32 -11.46 -6.11
C SER A 147 13.03 -12.94 -6.43
N ASP A 148 12.15 -13.22 -7.39
CA ASP A 148 11.70 -14.57 -7.75
C ASP A 148 12.51 -15.19 -8.88
N GLU A 149 13.71 -14.69 -9.16
CA GLU A 149 14.62 -15.30 -10.15
C GLU A 149 15.84 -15.97 -9.48
N TYR A 150 15.61 -16.63 -8.34
CA TYR A 150 16.55 -17.59 -7.75
C TYR A 150 15.81 -18.84 -7.28
N PHE A 151 15.27 -19.61 -8.23
CA PHE A 151 15.09 -21.05 -8.13
C PHE A 151 15.22 -21.67 -9.52
#